data_4c290ae0eb104ceb778cc71680ec56bc
#
_entry.id   4c290ae0eb104ceb778cc71680ec56bc
#
_cell.length_a   1.000
_cell.length_b   1.000
_cell.length_c   1.000
_cell.angle_alpha   90.00
_cell.angle_beta   90.00
_cell.angle_gamma   90.00
#
_symmetry.space_group_name_H-M   'P 1'
#
loop_
_entity.id
_entity.type
_entity.pdbx_description
1 polymer ?
#
loop_
_entity_poly.entity_id
_entity_poly.type
_entity_poly.pdbx_seq_one_letter_code
_entity_poly.pdbx_strand_id
1 'polypeptide(L)'
;KIIMDNLDRSPLYSGDIHGTGPRYCPSIEDKVVRFADKDRHQVFIEPEGLYTNEMYLGGMSSSMPEDVQYEMYRTLPGLENVKIVRDAYAIEYDCINANQLYASLEFKKIHGLFSGGQFNGSSGYEEAACQGLIAGINAAMKILGKKPLILDRSEAYIGVLIDDLVTKKNREPYRMMTSRAEYRLLLRQDNADLRLTEKGYEVGLISKERYDYVCKKKELIDKEIERVSHVNIGARADVQEILKKYNSIELSNGTTLEELIRRPELDYDKLAPIDPDRPKLSDDTREQINILIKYAGYISRQIKPVSYTHLRAHETLRHL
;
A
#
# COMPACT_ATOMS: atom_id res chain seq x y z
N LYS A 1 14.56 7.74 34.61
CA LYS A 1 14.55 7.30 35.99
C LYS A 1 13.13 6.90 36.41
N ILE A 2 12.13 7.82 36.47
CA ILE A 2 10.75 7.52 36.91
C ILE A 2 10.21 6.24 36.26
N ILE A 3 10.29 6.11 34.91
CA ILE A 3 9.81 4.93 34.18
C ILE A 3 10.54 3.66 34.68
N MET A 4 11.86 3.70 34.78
CA MET A 4 12.65 2.54 35.20
C MET A 4 12.36 2.11 36.63
N ASP A 5 12.10 3.09 37.54
CA ASP A 5 11.81 2.83 38.93
C ASP A 5 10.38 2.27 39.14
N ASN A 6 9.53 2.30 38.12
CA ASN A 6 8.13 1.84 38.14
C ASN A 6 7.80 0.79 37.11
N LEU A 7 8.79 0.14 36.47
CA LEU A 7 8.55 -0.85 35.43
C LEU A 7 7.70 -2.03 35.90
N ASP A 8 7.85 -2.45 37.14
CA ASP A 8 7.06 -3.52 37.75
C ASP A 8 5.57 -3.18 37.91
N ARG A 9 5.22 -1.89 37.81
CA ARG A 9 3.84 -1.41 37.82
C ARG A 9 3.22 -1.26 36.43
N SER A 10 4.00 -1.45 35.37
CA SER A 10 3.51 -1.43 34.01
C SER A 10 2.87 -2.78 33.65
N PRO A 11 1.60 -2.83 33.21
CA PRO A 11 0.95 -4.08 32.78
C PRO A 11 1.72 -4.85 31.70
N LEU A 12 2.52 -4.16 30.88
CA LEU A 12 3.40 -4.79 29.89
C LEU A 12 4.58 -5.55 30.49
N TYR A 13 5.01 -5.17 31.71
CA TYR A 13 6.18 -5.74 32.39
C TYR A 13 5.81 -6.53 33.65
N SER A 14 4.66 -6.25 34.27
CA SER A 14 4.15 -7.01 35.43
C SER A 14 3.66 -8.42 35.03
N GLY A 15 3.35 -8.63 33.75
CA GLY A 15 2.77 -9.86 33.26
C GLY A 15 1.24 -9.87 33.25
N ASP A 16 0.58 -8.75 33.47
CA ASP A 16 -0.88 -8.62 33.32
C ASP A 16 -1.30 -8.68 31.86
N ILE A 17 -0.44 -8.18 30.95
CA ILE A 17 -0.63 -8.27 29.50
C ILE A 17 0.26 -9.36 28.95
N HIS A 18 -0.36 -10.43 28.42
CA HIS A 18 0.33 -11.57 27.86
C HIS A 18 0.37 -11.57 26.31
N GLY A 19 -0.45 -10.75 25.67
CA GLY A 19 -0.59 -10.69 24.22
C GLY A 19 0.49 -9.89 23.54
N THR A 20 0.75 -10.19 22.26
CA THR A 20 1.54 -9.31 21.39
C THR A 20 0.69 -8.10 21.04
N GLY A 21 1.19 -6.90 21.32
CA GLY A 21 0.48 -5.66 20.99
C GLY A 21 0.05 -5.61 19.51
N PRO A 22 -1.15 -5.09 19.21
CA PRO A 22 -1.70 -5.09 17.84
C PRO A 22 -0.99 -4.10 16.91
N ARG A 23 -0.13 -3.23 17.42
CA ARG A 23 0.61 -2.21 16.70
C ARG A 23 2.10 -2.26 17.01
N TYR A 24 2.91 -2.00 16.00
CA TYR A 24 4.37 -1.84 16.14
C TYR A 24 4.76 -0.44 16.67
N CYS A 25 3.99 0.12 17.58
CA CYS A 25 4.30 1.40 18.21
C CYS A 25 4.76 1.12 19.64
N PRO A 26 6.09 1.15 19.92
CA PRO A 26 6.60 0.89 21.23
C PRO A 26 6.13 1.99 22.19
N SER A 27 5.69 1.59 23.39
CA SER A 27 5.39 2.51 24.48
C SER A 27 6.66 3.27 24.90
N ILE A 28 6.50 4.32 25.71
CA ILE A 28 7.66 5.06 26.21
C ILE A 28 8.53 4.17 27.12
N GLU A 29 7.93 3.29 27.90
CA GLU A 29 8.66 2.33 28.73
C GLU A 29 9.44 1.34 27.87
N ASP A 30 8.88 0.83 26.75
CA ASP A 30 9.59 0.00 25.79
C ASP A 30 10.79 0.72 25.17
N LYS A 31 10.61 2.01 24.82
CA LYS A 31 11.70 2.83 24.27
C LYS A 31 12.84 3.00 25.27
N VAL A 32 12.50 3.29 26.53
CA VAL A 32 13.48 3.49 27.59
C VAL A 32 14.24 2.21 27.89
N VAL A 33 13.60 1.04 27.82
CA VAL A 33 14.26 -0.25 28.05
C VAL A 33 15.09 -0.68 26.85
N ARG A 34 14.49 -0.67 25.64
CA ARG A 34 15.15 -1.19 24.43
C ARG A 34 16.25 -0.27 23.89
N PHE A 35 16.12 1.02 24.12
CA PHE A 35 17.06 2.05 23.66
C PHE A 35 17.65 2.81 24.83
N ALA A 36 18.06 2.10 25.86
CA ALA A 36 18.66 2.68 27.09
C ALA A 36 19.96 3.45 26.83
N ASP A 37 20.61 3.22 25.67
CA ASP A 37 21.78 3.93 25.19
C ASP A 37 21.47 5.33 24.62
N LYS A 38 20.18 5.68 24.46
CA LYS A 38 19.76 6.98 23.94
C LYS A 38 19.53 7.97 25.07
N ASP A 39 20.12 9.16 24.93
CA ASP A 39 20.02 10.24 25.91
C ASP A 39 18.61 10.88 25.94
N ARG A 40 17.83 10.72 24.86
CA ARG A 40 16.50 11.33 24.71
C ARG A 40 15.63 10.58 23.72
N HIS A 41 14.32 10.77 23.89
CA HIS A 41 13.30 10.31 22.96
C HIS A 41 12.48 11.50 22.47
N GLN A 42 12.05 11.46 21.19
CA GLN A 42 11.25 12.52 20.60
C GLN A 42 9.82 12.48 21.17
N VAL A 43 9.34 13.65 21.56
CA VAL A 43 7.93 13.91 21.95
C VAL A 43 7.38 15.00 21.04
N PHE A 44 6.17 14.82 20.56
CA PHE A 44 5.44 15.80 19.76
C PHE A 44 4.27 16.31 20.59
N ILE A 45 4.04 17.62 20.54
CA ILE A 45 2.89 18.28 21.18
C ILE A 45 2.03 18.83 20.03
N GLU A 46 0.85 18.25 19.85
CA GLU A 46 -0.01 18.50 18.71
C GLU A 46 -1.40 18.93 19.18
N PRO A 47 -1.98 20.04 18.65
CA PRO A 47 -3.33 20.44 19.03
C PRO A 47 -4.36 19.40 18.58
N GLU A 48 -5.27 19.02 19.48
CA GLU A 48 -6.38 18.10 19.16
C GLU A 48 -7.42 18.73 18.24
N GLY A 49 -7.45 20.06 18.14
CA GLY A 49 -8.38 20.75 17.25
C GLY A 49 -8.23 22.27 17.31
N LEU A 50 -8.93 22.97 16.39
CA LEU A 50 -8.85 24.42 16.23
C LEU A 50 -9.51 25.20 17.39
N TYR A 51 -10.43 24.58 18.13
CA TYR A 51 -11.27 25.25 19.13
C TYR A 51 -11.12 24.66 20.54
N THR A 52 -10.04 23.90 20.78
CA THR A 52 -9.73 23.33 22.08
C THR A 52 -8.29 23.68 22.49
N ASN A 53 -8.06 23.72 23.82
CA ASN A 53 -6.73 23.85 24.38
C ASN A 53 -6.09 22.47 24.69
N GLU A 54 -6.78 21.40 24.33
CA GLU A 54 -6.27 20.05 24.50
C GLU A 54 -5.16 19.76 23.50
N MET A 55 -4.09 19.14 23.99
CA MET A 55 -2.92 18.78 23.22
C MET A 55 -2.70 17.26 23.29
N TYR A 56 -2.39 16.66 22.17
CA TYR A 56 -1.96 15.28 22.10
C TYR A 56 -0.44 15.19 22.28
N LEU A 57 0.01 14.28 23.14
CA LEU A 57 1.45 14.01 23.35
C LEU A 57 1.89 12.79 22.54
N GLY A 58 2.30 13.02 21.30
CA GLY A 58 2.84 11.99 20.43
C GLY A 58 4.20 11.48 20.94
N GLY A 59 4.36 10.17 20.93
CA GLY A 59 5.60 9.52 21.39
C GLY A 59 5.63 9.12 22.87
N MET A 60 4.58 9.45 23.63
CA MET A 60 4.43 9.18 25.06
C MET A 60 3.36 8.11 25.38
N SER A 61 3.01 7.26 24.41
CA SER A 61 2.14 6.11 24.68
C SER A 61 2.69 5.27 25.82
N SER A 62 1.86 4.95 26.79
CA SER A 62 2.28 4.28 28.03
C SER A 62 1.19 3.38 28.58
N SER A 63 1.60 2.34 29.31
CA SER A 63 0.73 1.51 30.14
C SER A 63 0.90 1.78 31.63
N MET A 64 1.73 2.76 31.98
CA MET A 64 2.00 3.12 33.38
C MET A 64 0.74 3.60 34.11
N PRO A 65 0.61 3.37 35.43
CA PRO A 65 -0.46 3.93 36.24
C PRO A 65 -0.52 5.46 36.16
N GLU A 66 -1.69 6.02 36.45
CA GLU A 66 -1.98 7.47 36.37
C GLU A 66 -0.97 8.32 37.12
N ASP A 67 -0.67 7.96 38.39
CA ASP A 67 0.29 8.69 39.25
C ASP A 67 1.68 8.75 38.59
N VAL A 68 2.15 7.68 38.02
CA VAL A 68 3.44 7.62 37.32
C VAL A 68 3.40 8.46 36.03
N GLN A 69 2.27 8.47 35.33
CA GLN A 69 2.11 9.31 34.15
C GLN A 69 2.20 10.80 34.49
N TYR A 70 1.56 11.25 35.57
CA TYR A 70 1.67 12.63 36.05
C TYR A 70 3.11 13.00 36.39
N GLU A 71 3.82 12.15 37.14
CA GLU A 71 5.22 12.38 37.46
C GLU A 71 6.09 12.46 36.18
N MET A 72 5.90 11.53 35.28
CA MET A 72 6.66 11.42 34.02
C MET A 72 6.47 12.66 33.14
N TYR A 73 5.22 13.07 32.91
CA TYR A 73 4.92 14.19 32.01
C TYR A 73 5.42 15.53 32.58
N ARG A 74 5.36 15.73 33.91
CA ARG A 74 5.84 16.94 34.58
C ARG A 74 7.36 17.10 34.58
N THR A 75 8.11 16.08 34.16
CA THR A 75 9.56 16.21 33.95
C THR A 75 9.91 16.79 32.58
N LEU A 76 8.93 16.91 31.68
CA LEU A 76 9.16 17.47 30.34
C LEU A 76 9.20 19.01 30.44
N PRO A 77 10.21 19.66 29.80
CA PRO A 77 10.29 21.11 29.80
C PRO A 77 9.02 21.76 29.23
N GLY A 78 8.42 22.67 29.99
CA GLY A 78 7.17 23.36 29.64
C GLY A 78 5.89 22.63 30.01
N LEU A 79 5.98 21.41 30.58
CA LEU A 79 4.83 20.64 31.05
C LEU A 79 4.80 20.44 32.55
N GLU A 80 5.57 21.23 33.33
CA GLU A 80 5.69 21.13 34.76
C GLU A 80 4.34 21.23 35.49
N ASN A 81 3.38 21.95 34.90
CA ASN A 81 2.04 22.17 35.45
C ASN A 81 0.95 21.53 34.57
N VAL A 82 1.29 20.55 33.75
CA VAL A 82 0.34 19.88 32.86
C VAL A 82 -0.81 19.26 33.64
N LYS A 83 -2.01 19.36 33.09
CA LYS A 83 -3.21 18.63 33.52
C LYS A 83 -3.53 17.60 32.48
N ILE A 84 -3.66 16.34 32.86
CA ILE A 84 -4.02 15.24 31.98
C ILE A 84 -5.54 15.23 31.87
N VAL A 85 -6.06 15.28 30.66
CA VAL A 85 -7.50 15.17 30.35
C VAL A 85 -7.89 13.71 30.17
N ARG A 86 -7.00 12.92 29.58
CA ARG A 86 -7.14 11.48 29.39
C ARG A 86 -5.77 10.83 29.51
N ASP A 87 -5.64 9.87 30.40
CA ASP A 87 -4.42 9.09 30.57
C ASP A 87 -4.14 8.21 29.35
N ALA A 88 -2.86 7.92 29.12
CA ALA A 88 -2.46 6.85 28.24
C ALA A 88 -2.90 5.50 28.82
N TYR A 89 -3.16 4.54 27.96
CA TYR A 89 -3.71 3.23 28.34
C TYR A 89 -3.10 2.11 27.51
N ALA A 90 -3.02 0.94 28.12
CA ALA A 90 -2.67 -0.28 27.40
C ALA A 90 -3.93 -0.91 26.77
N ILE A 91 -3.76 -1.55 25.64
CA ILE A 91 -4.82 -2.25 24.96
C ILE A 91 -4.35 -3.65 24.58
N GLU A 92 -5.14 -4.65 24.91
CA GLU A 92 -5.10 -5.97 24.33
C GLU A 92 -6.28 -6.14 23.36
N TYR A 93 -6.05 -6.87 22.29
CA TYR A 93 -7.10 -7.20 21.32
C TYR A 93 -7.12 -8.69 21.06
N ASP A 94 -8.32 -9.24 21.12
CA ASP A 94 -8.53 -10.59 20.59
C ASP A 94 -8.44 -10.59 19.06
N CYS A 95 -7.92 -11.68 18.51
CA CYS A 95 -7.94 -11.93 17.09
C CYS A 95 -8.19 -13.42 16.81
N ILE A 96 -8.77 -13.68 15.67
CA ILE A 96 -8.96 -15.06 15.18
C ILE A 96 -7.71 -15.54 14.44
N ASN A 97 -7.61 -16.85 14.29
CA ASN A 97 -6.73 -17.43 13.28
C ASN A 97 -7.39 -17.24 11.90
N ALA A 98 -6.88 -16.29 11.11
CA ALA A 98 -7.46 -15.92 9.81
C ALA A 98 -7.44 -17.05 8.76
N ASN A 99 -6.70 -18.14 8.98
CA ASN A 99 -6.82 -19.36 8.15
C ASN A 99 -8.23 -20.00 8.21
N GLN A 100 -9.10 -19.58 9.13
CA GLN A 100 -10.51 -19.98 9.18
C GLN A 100 -11.37 -19.29 8.14
N LEU A 101 -10.83 -18.29 7.43
CA LEU A 101 -11.51 -17.53 6.38
C LEU A 101 -11.16 -18.07 5.00
N TYR A 102 -12.13 -17.96 4.08
CA TYR A 102 -11.87 -18.03 2.65
C TYR A 102 -11.20 -16.71 2.16
N ALA A 103 -10.68 -16.71 0.95
CA ALA A 103 -10.16 -15.49 0.32
C ALA A 103 -11.24 -14.39 0.11
N SER A 104 -12.52 -14.76 0.21
CA SER A 104 -13.65 -13.84 0.25
C SER A 104 -13.84 -13.14 1.61
N LEU A 105 -13.06 -13.52 2.63
CA LEU A 105 -13.19 -13.15 4.03
C LEU A 105 -14.45 -13.70 4.74
N GLU A 106 -15.13 -14.66 4.12
CA GLU A 106 -16.19 -15.43 4.76
C GLU A 106 -15.60 -16.54 5.62
N PHE A 107 -16.19 -16.81 6.78
CA PHE A 107 -15.82 -17.94 7.62
C PHE A 107 -16.11 -19.28 6.95
N LYS A 108 -15.16 -20.22 6.99
CA LYS A 108 -15.31 -21.56 6.43
C LYS A 108 -16.39 -22.40 7.14
N LYS A 109 -16.56 -22.18 8.44
CA LYS A 109 -17.50 -22.95 9.28
C LYS A 109 -18.83 -22.25 9.54
N ILE A 110 -18.92 -20.95 9.30
CA ILE A 110 -20.12 -20.15 9.59
C ILE A 110 -20.50 -19.40 8.32
N HIS A 111 -21.45 -19.97 7.58
CA HIS A 111 -21.91 -19.40 6.32
C HIS A 111 -22.59 -18.03 6.53
N GLY A 112 -22.23 -17.07 5.70
CA GLY A 112 -22.78 -15.71 5.73
C GLY A 112 -22.12 -14.79 6.75
N LEU A 113 -21.17 -15.29 7.56
CA LEU A 113 -20.36 -14.46 8.46
C LEU A 113 -19.06 -14.06 7.76
N PHE A 114 -18.81 -12.76 7.67
CA PHE A 114 -17.60 -12.17 7.10
C PHE A 114 -16.83 -11.42 8.18
N SER A 115 -15.52 -11.33 8.03
CA SER A 115 -14.65 -10.69 9.01
C SER A 115 -13.64 -9.77 8.34
N GLY A 116 -13.25 -8.70 9.04
CA GLY A 116 -12.25 -7.76 8.56
C GLY A 116 -11.59 -6.95 9.67
N GLY A 117 -10.42 -6.40 9.38
CA GLY A 117 -9.70 -5.52 10.26
C GLY A 117 -8.88 -6.22 11.33
N GLN A 118 -8.77 -5.57 12.48
CA GLN A 118 -7.92 -6.02 13.59
C GLN A 118 -8.31 -7.40 14.10
N PHE A 119 -9.59 -7.76 14.06
CA PHE A 119 -10.07 -9.08 14.43
C PHE A 119 -9.44 -10.22 13.61
N ASN A 120 -9.00 -9.95 12.38
CA ASN A 120 -8.23 -10.88 11.55
C ASN A 120 -6.71 -10.84 11.81
N GLY A 121 -6.26 -10.13 12.83
CA GLY A 121 -4.84 -10.00 13.16
C GLY A 121 -4.10 -8.92 12.36
N SER A 122 -4.80 -7.91 11.84
CA SER A 122 -4.20 -6.78 11.11
C SER A 122 -4.84 -5.46 11.55
N SER A 123 -4.09 -4.63 12.28
CA SER A 123 -4.60 -3.43 12.95
C SER A 123 -4.33 -2.09 12.24
N GLY A 124 -3.65 -2.09 11.09
CA GLY A 124 -3.44 -0.87 10.31
C GLY A 124 -4.76 -0.35 9.74
N TYR A 125 -4.92 0.97 9.68
CA TYR A 125 -6.16 1.58 9.19
C TYR A 125 -6.47 1.19 7.75
N GLU A 126 -5.47 1.20 6.89
CA GLU A 126 -5.58 0.85 5.49
C GLU A 126 -5.88 -0.63 5.31
N GLU A 127 -5.22 -1.49 6.08
CA GLU A 127 -5.47 -2.94 6.07
C GLU A 127 -6.90 -3.26 6.53
N ALA A 128 -7.36 -2.59 7.58
CA ALA A 128 -8.72 -2.77 8.10
C ALA A 128 -9.78 -2.30 7.11
N ALA A 129 -9.57 -1.12 6.50
CA ALA A 129 -10.48 -0.57 5.49
C ALA A 129 -10.58 -1.49 4.26
N CYS A 130 -9.44 -1.99 3.77
CA CYS A 130 -9.39 -2.91 2.62
C CYS A 130 -10.14 -4.22 2.92
N GLN A 131 -9.93 -4.81 4.09
CA GLN A 131 -10.62 -6.03 4.48
C GLN A 131 -12.13 -5.80 4.62
N GLY A 132 -12.54 -4.70 5.28
CA GLY A 132 -13.94 -4.33 5.41
C GLY A 132 -14.62 -4.12 4.06
N LEU A 133 -13.93 -3.47 3.12
CA LEU A 133 -14.43 -3.28 1.75
C LEU A 133 -14.66 -4.63 1.05
N ILE A 134 -13.66 -5.51 1.04
CA ILE A 134 -13.78 -6.82 0.37
C ILE A 134 -14.83 -7.72 1.06
N ALA A 135 -14.86 -7.73 2.38
CA ALA A 135 -15.88 -8.47 3.14
C ALA A 135 -17.30 -7.97 2.79
N GLY A 136 -17.51 -6.65 2.76
CA GLY A 136 -18.79 -6.04 2.40
C GLY A 136 -19.21 -6.32 0.95
N ILE A 137 -18.28 -6.21 -0.02
CA ILE A 137 -18.54 -6.58 -1.41
C ILE A 137 -18.98 -8.04 -1.49
N ASN A 138 -18.24 -8.95 -0.87
CA ASN A 138 -18.50 -10.38 -0.96
C ASN A 138 -19.77 -10.80 -0.23
N ALA A 139 -20.12 -10.13 0.85
CA ALA A 139 -21.43 -10.31 1.51
C ALA A 139 -22.57 -9.91 0.56
N ALA A 140 -22.45 -8.76 -0.12
CA ALA A 140 -23.43 -8.33 -1.11
C ALA A 140 -23.49 -9.28 -2.31
N MET A 141 -22.36 -9.71 -2.86
CA MET A 141 -22.31 -10.68 -3.96
C MET A 141 -22.99 -11.99 -3.60
N LYS A 142 -22.79 -12.48 -2.37
CA LYS A 142 -23.45 -13.68 -1.87
C LYS A 142 -24.97 -13.53 -1.82
N ILE A 143 -25.48 -12.41 -1.31
CA ILE A 143 -26.92 -12.12 -1.27
C ILE A 143 -27.51 -12.05 -2.69
N LEU A 144 -26.75 -11.47 -3.62
CA LEU A 144 -27.15 -11.34 -5.03
C LEU A 144 -26.99 -12.65 -5.84
N GLY A 145 -26.50 -13.73 -5.24
CA GLY A 145 -26.23 -15.00 -5.94
C GLY A 145 -25.10 -14.89 -6.99
N LYS A 146 -24.22 -13.90 -6.86
CA LYS A 146 -23.08 -13.67 -7.76
C LYS A 146 -21.81 -14.29 -7.21
N LYS A 147 -20.81 -14.43 -8.09
CA LYS A 147 -19.46 -14.90 -7.70
C LYS A 147 -18.79 -13.89 -6.77
N PRO A 148 -18.02 -14.34 -5.77
CA PRO A 148 -17.26 -13.44 -4.92
C PRO A 148 -16.15 -12.72 -5.69
N LEU A 149 -15.84 -11.52 -5.29
CA LEU A 149 -14.65 -10.78 -5.73
C LEU A 149 -13.43 -11.33 -4.99
N ILE A 150 -12.55 -11.98 -5.71
CA ILE A 150 -11.24 -12.41 -5.23
C ILE A 150 -10.19 -11.67 -6.03
N LEU A 151 -9.29 -10.99 -5.35
CA LEU A 151 -8.18 -10.27 -5.97
C LEU A 151 -6.90 -11.09 -5.81
N ASP A 152 -6.23 -11.34 -6.92
CA ASP A 152 -4.93 -12.03 -6.91
C ASP A 152 -3.80 -11.12 -6.40
N ARG A 153 -2.71 -11.73 -5.96
CA ARG A 153 -1.49 -11.04 -5.51
C ARG A 153 -0.87 -10.16 -6.61
N SER A 154 -1.10 -10.48 -7.87
CA SER A 154 -0.65 -9.70 -9.03
C SER A 154 -1.58 -8.55 -9.41
N GLU A 155 -2.79 -8.50 -8.85
CA GLU A 155 -3.83 -7.54 -9.20
C GLU A 155 -3.91 -6.36 -8.22
N ALA A 156 -3.71 -6.62 -6.92
CA ALA A 156 -3.80 -5.58 -5.90
C ALA A 156 -3.00 -5.91 -4.64
N TYR A 157 -2.54 -4.88 -3.91
CA TYR A 157 -2.02 -5.05 -2.56
C TYR A 157 -3.05 -5.65 -1.60
N ILE A 158 -4.35 -5.39 -1.82
CA ILE A 158 -5.45 -6.04 -1.10
C ILE A 158 -5.41 -7.54 -1.31
N GLY A 159 -5.12 -8.01 -2.54
CA GLY A 159 -4.96 -9.44 -2.83
C GLY A 159 -3.78 -10.04 -2.07
N VAL A 160 -2.63 -9.36 -2.02
CA VAL A 160 -1.46 -9.79 -1.23
C VAL A 160 -1.81 -9.88 0.26
N LEU A 161 -2.48 -8.85 0.81
CA LEU A 161 -2.91 -8.79 2.21
C LEU A 161 -3.81 -9.98 2.57
N ILE A 162 -4.87 -10.19 1.82
CA ILE A 162 -5.86 -11.22 2.12
C ILE A 162 -5.25 -12.61 1.95
N ASP A 163 -4.51 -12.84 0.87
CA ASP A 163 -3.82 -14.12 0.64
C ASP A 163 -2.86 -14.45 1.79
N ASP A 164 -2.02 -13.48 2.22
CA ASP A 164 -1.13 -13.68 3.35
C ASP A 164 -1.88 -13.98 4.66
N LEU A 165 -3.01 -13.32 4.91
CA LEU A 165 -3.80 -13.54 6.12
C LEU A 165 -4.44 -14.94 6.15
N VAL A 166 -5.01 -15.40 5.03
CA VAL A 166 -5.79 -16.65 5.01
C VAL A 166 -4.96 -17.90 4.72
N THR A 167 -3.72 -17.74 4.24
CA THR A 167 -2.84 -18.88 3.88
C THR A 167 -1.64 -19.04 4.82
N LYS A 168 -1.08 -17.92 5.33
CA LYS A 168 0.11 -17.96 6.19
C LYS A 168 -0.26 -18.04 7.66
N LYS A 169 0.57 -18.74 8.45
CA LYS A 169 0.45 -18.74 9.92
C LYS A 169 1.12 -17.49 10.46
N ASN A 170 0.36 -16.42 10.63
CA ASN A 170 0.84 -15.21 11.25
C ASN A 170 0.83 -15.36 12.78
N ARG A 171 2.00 -15.21 13.42
CA ARG A 171 2.16 -15.24 14.88
C ARG A 171 2.22 -13.83 15.48
N GLU A 172 2.38 -12.84 14.64
CA GLU A 172 2.47 -11.42 14.99
C GLU A 172 1.41 -10.64 14.21
N PRO A 173 1.01 -9.47 14.68
CA PRO A 173 0.09 -8.60 13.94
C PRO A 173 0.60 -8.33 12.53
N TYR A 174 -0.24 -8.58 11.55
CA TYR A 174 0.13 -8.39 10.15
C TYR A 174 0.17 -6.91 9.78
N ARG A 175 1.24 -6.49 9.11
CA ARG A 175 1.37 -5.18 8.48
C ARG A 175 1.70 -5.35 7.00
N MET A 176 0.98 -4.60 6.17
CA MET A 176 1.26 -4.54 4.74
C MET A 176 2.52 -3.70 4.49
N MET A 177 3.52 -4.33 3.91
CA MET A 177 4.76 -3.68 3.48
C MET A 177 4.99 -4.00 2.01
N THR A 178 5.59 -3.08 1.28
CA THR A 178 5.92 -3.28 -0.15
C THR A 178 6.81 -4.50 -0.38
N SER A 179 7.63 -4.88 0.62
CA SER A 179 8.48 -6.09 0.58
C SER A 179 7.69 -7.39 0.54
N ARG A 180 6.40 -7.39 0.92
CA ARG A 180 5.53 -8.57 0.88
C ARG A 180 4.94 -8.83 -0.52
N ALA A 181 4.99 -7.85 -1.41
CA ALA A 181 4.45 -7.95 -2.76
C ALA A 181 5.55 -8.33 -3.75
N GLU A 182 5.33 -9.40 -4.49
CA GLU A 182 6.23 -9.89 -5.54
C GLU A 182 6.14 -8.99 -6.79
N TYR A 183 4.96 -8.41 -7.04
CA TYR A 183 4.63 -7.67 -8.27
C TYR A 183 4.65 -6.15 -8.10
N ARG A 184 5.62 -5.61 -7.37
CA ARG A 184 5.68 -4.17 -7.04
C ARG A 184 5.64 -3.24 -8.24
N LEU A 185 6.21 -3.65 -9.38
CA LEU A 185 6.18 -2.84 -10.60
C LEU A 185 4.83 -2.87 -11.31
N LEU A 186 4.00 -3.88 -11.04
CA LEU A 186 2.62 -3.94 -11.53
C LEU A 186 1.66 -3.20 -10.61
N LEU A 187 1.87 -3.32 -9.29
CA LEU A 187 0.97 -2.79 -8.26
C LEU A 187 1.31 -1.34 -7.90
N ARG A 188 1.24 -0.44 -8.87
CA ARG A 188 1.50 0.98 -8.63
C ARG A 188 0.20 1.73 -8.38
N GLN A 189 0.30 2.85 -7.66
CA GLN A 189 -0.83 3.75 -7.41
C GLN A 189 -1.34 4.38 -8.70
N ASP A 190 -0.40 4.80 -9.58
CA ASP A 190 -0.68 5.50 -10.83
C ASP A 190 -1.50 4.68 -11.84
N ASN A 191 -1.48 3.34 -11.76
CA ASN A 191 -2.21 2.46 -12.66
C ASN A 191 -3.34 1.66 -11.98
N ALA A 192 -3.73 2.03 -10.77
CA ALA A 192 -4.76 1.30 -10.02
C ALA A 192 -6.11 1.31 -10.74
N ASP A 193 -6.46 2.41 -11.41
CA ASP A 193 -7.66 2.52 -12.24
C ASP A 193 -7.65 1.52 -13.41
N LEU A 194 -6.53 1.39 -14.10
CA LEU A 194 -6.41 0.45 -15.24
C LEU A 194 -6.53 -1.02 -14.82
N ARG A 195 -6.17 -1.35 -13.56
CA ARG A 195 -6.23 -2.72 -13.04
C ARG A 195 -7.56 -3.10 -12.41
N LEU A 196 -8.23 -2.15 -11.74
CA LEU A 196 -9.32 -2.46 -10.80
C LEU A 196 -10.68 -1.89 -11.21
N THR A 197 -10.76 -0.92 -12.13
CA THR A 197 -12.06 -0.30 -12.49
C THR A 197 -13.04 -1.30 -13.10
N GLU A 198 -12.59 -2.22 -13.95
CA GLU A 198 -13.44 -3.26 -14.52
C GLU A 198 -14.07 -4.12 -13.42
N LYS A 199 -13.26 -4.63 -12.49
CA LYS A 199 -13.74 -5.41 -11.34
C LYS A 199 -14.70 -4.62 -10.44
N GLY A 200 -14.39 -3.35 -10.21
CA GLY A 200 -15.27 -2.45 -9.46
C GLY A 200 -16.61 -2.21 -10.15
N TYR A 201 -16.62 -2.16 -11.49
CA TYR A 201 -17.85 -2.05 -12.28
C TYR A 201 -18.67 -3.36 -12.24
N GLU A 202 -18.05 -4.52 -12.38
CA GLU A 202 -18.70 -5.83 -12.30
C GLU A 202 -19.42 -6.06 -10.96
N VAL A 203 -18.84 -5.59 -9.86
CA VAL A 203 -19.46 -5.69 -8.54
C VAL A 203 -20.42 -4.54 -8.20
N GLY A 204 -20.56 -3.57 -9.11
CA GLY A 204 -21.53 -2.48 -8.99
C GLY A 204 -21.08 -1.27 -8.16
N LEU A 205 -19.79 -1.13 -7.87
CA LEU A 205 -19.22 0.02 -7.13
C LEU A 205 -18.80 1.19 -8.02
N ILE A 206 -18.52 0.91 -9.29
CA ILE A 206 -18.09 1.92 -10.27
C ILE A 206 -19.23 2.22 -11.24
N SER A 207 -19.47 3.51 -11.50
CA SER A 207 -20.47 3.94 -12.47
C SER A 207 -20.04 3.57 -13.91
N LYS A 208 -21.04 3.42 -14.79
CA LYS A 208 -20.81 3.18 -16.23
C LYS A 208 -19.93 4.27 -16.86
N GLU A 209 -20.18 5.53 -16.50
CA GLU A 209 -19.41 6.68 -16.99
C GLU A 209 -17.92 6.55 -16.63
N ARG A 210 -17.62 6.22 -15.37
CA ARG A 210 -16.24 6.02 -14.91
C ARG A 210 -15.57 4.84 -15.58
N TYR A 211 -16.31 3.74 -15.75
CA TYR A 211 -15.83 2.56 -16.46
C TYR A 211 -15.47 2.89 -17.92
N ASP A 212 -16.39 3.55 -18.66
CA ASP A 212 -16.18 3.92 -20.06
C ASP A 212 -14.98 4.88 -20.22
N TYR A 213 -14.82 5.82 -19.27
CA TYR A 213 -13.65 6.71 -19.25
C TYR A 213 -12.34 5.94 -19.16
N VAL A 214 -12.25 4.96 -18.24
CA VAL A 214 -11.02 4.17 -18.06
C VAL A 214 -10.77 3.23 -19.22
N CYS A 215 -11.82 2.63 -19.81
CA CYS A 215 -11.68 1.83 -21.04
C CYS A 215 -11.11 2.66 -22.18
N LYS A 216 -11.62 3.88 -22.39
CA LYS A 216 -11.10 4.80 -23.40
C LYS A 216 -9.65 5.22 -23.13
N LYS A 217 -9.32 5.51 -21.88
CA LYS A 217 -7.93 5.82 -21.46
C LYS A 217 -6.99 4.67 -21.82
N LYS A 218 -7.36 3.43 -21.50
CA LYS A 218 -6.59 2.22 -21.83
C LYS A 218 -6.38 2.08 -23.35
N GLU A 219 -7.46 2.23 -24.13
CA GLU A 219 -7.39 2.18 -25.57
C GLU A 219 -6.43 3.24 -26.17
N LEU A 220 -6.46 4.47 -25.63
CA LEU A 220 -5.57 5.55 -26.05
C LEU A 220 -4.10 5.25 -25.71
N ILE A 221 -3.84 4.67 -24.54
CA ILE A 221 -2.50 4.25 -24.14
C ILE A 221 -1.98 3.18 -25.09
N ASP A 222 -2.75 2.12 -25.32
CA ASP A 222 -2.35 1.00 -26.16
C ASP A 222 -2.07 1.45 -27.62
N LYS A 223 -2.96 2.25 -28.20
CA LYS A 223 -2.80 2.82 -29.54
C LYS A 223 -1.55 3.70 -29.65
N GLU A 224 -1.28 4.50 -28.62
CA GLU A 224 -0.14 5.41 -28.66
C GLU A 224 1.19 4.67 -28.49
N ILE A 225 1.26 3.67 -27.63
CA ILE A 225 2.44 2.81 -27.50
C ILE A 225 2.72 2.09 -28.83
N GLU A 226 1.68 1.57 -29.49
CA GLU A 226 1.82 0.96 -30.80
C GLU A 226 2.31 1.98 -31.85
N ARG A 227 1.72 3.18 -31.91
CA ARG A 227 2.16 4.23 -32.83
C ARG A 227 3.64 4.57 -32.65
N VAL A 228 4.09 4.89 -31.44
CA VAL A 228 5.49 5.31 -31.20
C VAL A 228 6.49 4.19 -31.45
N SER A 229 6.08 2.92 -31.39
CA SER A 229 6.94 1.79 -31.74
C SER A 229 7.22 1.69 -33.23
N HIS A 230 6.37 2.30 -34.10
CA HIS A 230 6.49 2.31 -35.55
C HIS A 230 6.97 3.66 -36.13
N VAL A 231 6.98 4.74 -35.34
CA VAL A 231 7.46 6.04 -35.78
C VAL A 231 8.99 6.07 -35.81
N ASN A 232 9.54 6.12 -37.02
CA ASN A 232 10.99 6.17 -37.24
C ASN A 232 11.50 7.62 -37.18
N ILE A 233 12.49 7.87 -36.36
CA ILE A 233 13.17 9.16 -36.17
C ILE A 233 14.58 9.06 -36.77
N GLY A 234 14.83 9.87 -37.78
CA GLY A 234 16.15 9.97 -38.40
C GLY A 234 17.11 10.89 -37.63
N ALA A 235 18.39 10.83 -37.98
CA ALA A 235 19.45 11.67 -37.37
C ALA A 235 19.45 13.11 -37.96
N ARG A 236 18.28 13.78 -38.01
CA ARG A 236 18.12 15.16 -38.52
C ARG A 236 18.68 16.19 -37.52
N ALA A 237 18.94 17.40 -37.99
CA ALA A 237 19.51 18.46 -37.16
C ALA A 237 18.60 18.84 -35.97
N ASP A 238 17.29 18.93 -36.20
CA ASP A 238 16.30 19.21 -35.17
C ASP A 238 16.25 18.13 -34.05
N VAL A 239 16.41 16.87 -34.45
CA VAL A 239 16.49 15.75 -33.51
C VAL A 239 17.78 15.82 -32.68
N GLN A 240 18.92 16.06 -33.32
CA GLN A 240 20.20 16.17 -32.61
C GLN A 240 20.22 17.33 -31.63
N GLU A 241 19.58 18.45 -31.98
CA GLU A 241 19.45 19.60 -31.08
C GLU A 241 18.67 19.22 -29.79
N ILE A 242 17.56 18.51 -29.94
CA ILE A 242 16.77 18.01 -28.79
C ILE A 242 17.59 17.03 -27.95
N LEU A 243 18.30 16.09 -28.57
CA LEU A 243 19.15 15.16 -27.86
C LEU A 243 20.24 15.85 -27.06
N LYS A 244 20.95 16.84 -27.65
CA LYS A 244 21.94 17.67 -26.97
C LYS A 244 21.34 18.45 -25.80
N LYS A 245 20.16 19.05 -25.99
CA LYS A 245 19.47 19.81 -24.95
C LYS A 245 19.23 18.98 -23.66
N TYR A 246 18.98 17.69 -23.81
CA TYR A 246 18.73 16.79 -22.69
C TYR A 246 19.94 15.89 -22.36
N ASN A 247 21.14 16.21 -22.84
CA ASN A 247 22.36 15.44 -22.61
C ASN A 247 22.25 13.97 -23.04
N SER A 248 21.47 13.69 -24.08
CA SER A 248 21.34 12.36 -24.65
C SER A 248 22.33 12.14 -25.79
N ILE A 249 22.73 10.89 -25.99
CA ILE A 249 23.64 10.48 -27.05
C ILE A 249 23.04 10.80 -28.42
N GLU A 250 23.79 11.46 -29.30
CA GLU A 250 23.38 11.74 -30.66
C GLU A 250 23.14 10.48 -31.47
N LEU A 251 22.23 10.55 -32.44
CA LEU A 251 21.92 9.41 -33.31
C LEU A 251 22.95 9.35 -34.45
N SER A 252 23.53 8.18 -34.67
CA SER A 252 24.29 7.86 -35.89
C SER A 252 23.39 7.33 -37.00
N ASN A 253 22.32 6.63 -36.63
CA ASN A 253 21.33 6.02 -37.52
C ASN A 253 19.91 6.33 -37.02
N GLY A 254 18.91 6.07 -37.88
CA GLY A 254 17.50 6.16 -37.46
C GLY A 254 17.15 5.14 -36.39
N THR A 255 16.22 5.53 -35.52
CA THR A 255 15.69 4.72 -34.42
C THR A 255 14.17 4.94 -34.28
N THR A 256 13.47 4.15 -33.50
CA THR A 256 12.06 4.41 -33.23
C THR A 256 11.89 5.47 -32.14
N LEU A 257 10.74 6.13 -32.14
CA LEU A 257 10.40 7.10 -31.10
C LEU A 257 10.32 6.40 -29.74
N GLU A 258 9.81 5.17 -29.68
CA GLU A 258 9.79 4.33 -28.49
C GLU A 258 11.18 4.10 -27.89
N GLU A 259 12.19 3.80 -28.72
CA GLU A 259 13.58 3.61 -28.26
C GLU A 259 14.18 4.90 -27.69
N LEU A 260 13.80 6.06 -28.21
CA LEU A 260 14.19 7.34 -27.62
C LEU A 260 13.51 7.58 -26.26
N ILE A 261 12.22 7.28 -26.14
CA ILE A 261 11.49 7.40 -24.87
C ILE A 261 12.11 6.48 -23.80
N ARG A 262 12.63 5.32 -24.15
CA ARG A 262 13.29 4.38 -23.23
C ARG A 262 14.56 4.94 -22.57
N ARG A 263 15.20 5.95 -23.18
CA ARG A 263 16.42 6.54 -22.61
C ARG A 263 16.11 7.25 -21.28
N PRO A 264 16.97 7.11 -20.24
CA PRO A 264 16.71 7.69 -18.91
C PRO A 264 16.47 9.20 -18.92
N GLU A 265 17.23 9.92 -19.72
CA GLU A 265 17.22 11.38 -19.83
C GLU A 265 16.07 11.94 -20.68
N LEU A 266 15.43 11.11 -21.50
CA LEU A 266 14.32 11.48 -22.37
C LEU A 266 12.99 10.94 -21.81
N ASP A 267 11.90 11.52 -22.26
CA ASP A 267 10.53 11.06 -21.99
C ASP A 267 9.61 11.44 -23.15
N TYR A 268 8.37 10.95 -23.05
CA TYR A 268 7.36 11.19 -24.09
C TYR A 268 7.10 12.68 -24.33
N ASP A 269 7.14 13.54 -23.30
CA ASP A 269 6.85 14.96 -23.43
C ASP A 269 8.05 15.75 -23.97
N LYS A 270 9.28 15.40 -23.60
CA LYS A 270 10.50 16.01 -24.12
C LYS A 270 10.69 15.84 -25.63
N LEU A 271 10.15 14.74 -26.16
CA LEU A 271 10.24 14.42 -27.60
C LEU A 271 9.11 15.03 -28.43
N ALA A 272 8.16 15.73 -27.82
CA ALA A 272 7.05 16.38 -28.52
C ALA A 272 7.46 17.26 -29.72
N PRO A 273 8.56 18.05 -29.67
CA PRO A 273 8.93 18.91 -30.78
C PRO A 273 9.35 18.16 -32.06
N ILE A 274 9.75 16.89 -31.94
CA ILE A 274 10.18 16.07 -33.10
C ILE A 274 9.12 15.04 -33.52
N ASP A 275 7.93 15.07 -32.91
CA ASP A 275 6.79 14.21 -33.19
C ASP A 275 5.56 15.04 -33.58
N PRO A 276 5.47 15.52 -34.83
CA PRO A 276 4.40 16.39 -35.31
C PRO A 276 3.03 15.72 -35.31
N ASP A 277 2.98 14.41 -35.42
CA ASP A 277 1.72 13.62 -35.48
C ASP A 277 1.26 13.17 -34.06
N ARG A 278 1.87 13.73 -33.02
CA ARG A 278 1.55 13.42 -31.65
C ARG A 278 0.09 13.78 -31.30
N PRO A 279 -0.71 12.83 -30.76
CA PRO A 279 -2.07 13.11 -30.35
C PRO A 279 -2.13 13.98 -29.08
N LYS A 280 -3.23 14.74 -28.95
CA LYS A 280 -3.54 15.43 -27.70
C LYS A 280 -4.10 14.46 -26.67
N LEU A 281 -3.32 14.18 -25.65
CA LEU A 281 -3.66 13.25 -24.57
C LEU A 281 -3.62 13.98 -23.23
N SER A 282 -4.39 13.51 -22.25
CA SER A 282 -4.34 14.00 -20.87
C SER A 282 -3.00 13.67 -20.21
N ASP A 283 -2.64 14.43 -19.17
CA ASP A 283 -1.37 14.28 -18.46
C ASP A 283 -1.19 12.88 -17.90
N ASP A 284 -2.23 12.35 -17.27
CA ASP A 284 -2.23 11.01 -16.69
C ASP A 284 -2.09 9.89 -17.75
N THR A 285 -2.62 10.10 -18.96
CA THR A 285 -2.46 9.17 -20.09
C THR A 285 -1.01 9.21 -20.59
N ARG A 286 -0.42 10.40 -20.76
CA ARG A 286 0.97 10.57 -21.20
C ARG A 286 1.96 9.98 -20.19
N GLU A 287 1.70 10.18 -18.90
CA GLU A 287 2.50 9.60 -17.84
C GLU A 287 2.50 8.07 -17.92
N GLN A 288 1.32 7.44 -18.11
CA GLN A 288 1.21 5.98 -18.25
C GLN A 288 1.96 5.46 -19.48
N ILE A 289 1.86 6.12 -20.64
CA ILE A 289 2.62 5.78 -21.83
C ILE A 289 4.12 5.76 -21.54
N ASN A 290 4.61 6.84 -20.94
CA ASN A 290 6.02 6.97 -20.59
C ASN A 290 6.49 5.87 -19.62
N ILE A 291 5.72 5.60 -18.57
CA ILE A 291 6.03 4.55 -17.58
C ILE A 291 6.03 3.16 -18.23
N LEU A 292 5.00 2.83 -19.01
CA LEU A 292 4.88 1.51 -19.64
C LEU A 292 6.03 1.25 -20.61
N ILE A 293 6.43 2.23 -21.41
CA ILE A 293 7.56 2.10 -22.35
C ILE A 293 8.88 1.93 -21.57
N LYS A 294 9.15 2.76 -20.55
CA LYS A 294 10.39 2.68 -19.78
C LYS A 294 10.54 1.40 -18.97
N TYR A 295 9.44 0.91 -18.42
CA TYR A 295 9.46 -0.26 -17.54
C TYR A 295 9.08 -1.58 -18.25
N ALA A 296 8.79 -1.57 -19.55
CA ALA A 296 8.35 -2.75 -20.32
C ALA A 296 9.22 -3.99 -20.06
N GLY A 297 10.54 -3.85 -20.13
CA GLY A 297 11.48 -4.96 -19.91
C GLY A 297 11.50 -5.48 -18.46
N TYR A 298 11.27 -4.63 -17.48
CA TYR A 298 11.19 -5.01 -16.07
C TYR A 298 9.86 -5.69 -15.76
N ILE A 299 8.75 -5.15 -16.27
CA ILE A 299 7.40 -5.71 -16.14
C ILE A 299 7.36 -7.10 -16.77
N SER A 300 7.86 -7.26 -18.00
CA SER A 300 7.93 -8.55 -18.66
C SER A 300 8.70 -9.60 -17.87
N ARG A 301 9.80 -9.21 -17.21
CA ARG A 301 10.57 -10.12 -16.33
C ARG A 301 9.81 -10.50 -15.08
N GLN A 302 8.97 -9.64 -14.52
CA GLN A 302 8.13 -9.97 -13.36
C GLN A 302 6.98 -10.91 -13.72
N ILE A 303 6.40 -10.80 -14.90
CA ILE A 303 5.27 -11.62 -15.33
C ILE A 303 5.70 -13.06 -15.67
N LYS A 304 6.89 -13.26 -16.24
CA LYS A 304 7.37 -14.59 -16.66
C LYS A 304 7.38 -15.67 -15.57
N PRO A 305 7.84 -15.44 -14.33
CA PRO A 305 7.80 -16.44 -13.25
C PRO A 305 6.39 -16.82 -12.81
N VAL A 306 5.42 -15.91 -12.94
CA VAL A 306 4.02 -16.08 -12.51
C VAL A 306 3.31 -17.13 -13.33
N SER A 307 3.41 -17.04 -14.64
CA SER A 307 2.81 -18.02 -15.55
C SER A 307 3.36 -19.43 -15.28
N TYR A 308 4.63 -19.53 -14.87
CA TYR A 308 5.26 -20.82 -14.56
C TYR A 308 4.79 -21.39 -13.21
N THR A 309 4.58 -20.54 -12.19
CA THR A 309 4.10 -20.98 -10.87
C THR A 309 2.62 -21.36 -10.89
N HIS A 310 1.79 -20.63 -11.63
CA HIS A 310 0.38 -20.98 -11.83
C HIS A 310 0.21 -22.28 -12.62
N LEU A 311 1.00 -22.51 -13.67
CA LEU A 311 0.96 -23.76 -14.44
C LEU A 311 1.33 -24.97 -13.55
N ARG A 312 2.37 -24.86 -12.71
CA ARG A 312 2.75 -25.93 -11.76
C ARG A 312 1.72 -26.19 -10.67
N ALA A 313 1.07 -25.15 -10.13
CA ALA A 313 0.01 -25.31 -9.13
C ALA A 313 -1.22 -26.02 -9.71
N HIS A 314 -1.55 -25.77 -10.97
CA HIS A 314 -2.62 -26.48 -11.68
C HIS A 314 -2.25 -27.93 -12.05
N GLU A 315 -0.98 -28.22 -12.31
CA GLU A 315 -0.52 -29.60 -12.59
C GLU A 315 -0.52 -30.48 -11.32
N THR A 316 -0.16 -29.94 -10.17
CA THR A 316 -0.18 -30.68 -8.89
C THR A 316 -1.61 -30.96 -8.39
N LEU A 317 -2.60 -30.14 -8.75
CA LEU A 317 -4.03 -30.40 -8.45
C LEU A 317 -4.68 -31.45 -9.37
N ARG A 318 -4.05 -31.80 -10.50
CA ARG A 318 -4.54 -32.87 -11.40
C ARG A 318 -4.04 -34.28 -11.01
N HIS A 319 -3.10 -34.37 -10.07
CA HIS A 319 -2.51 -35.62 -9.61
C HIS A 319 -2.86 -35.98 -8.14
N LEU A 320 -3.83 -35.28 -7.55
CA LEU A 320 -4.51 -35.63 -6.30
C LEU A 320 -5.99 -35.89 -6.58
#